data_d990e39d0139eaaaaa1018497ef69657
#
_entry.id   d990e39d0139eaaaaa1018497ef69657
#
_cell.length_a   1.000
_cell.length_b   1.000
_cell.length_c   1.000
_cell.angle_alpha   90.00
_cell.angle_beta   90.00
_cell.angle_gamma   90.00
#
_symmetry.space_group_name_H-M   'P 1'
#
loop_
_entity.id
_entity.type
_entity.pdbx_description
1 polymer ?
#
loop_
_entity_poly.entity_id
_entity_poly.type
_entity_poly.pdbx_seq_one_letter_code
_entity_poly.pdbx_strand_id
1 'polypeptide(L)'
;MKTRLGVLVVAALLAAAGCSEGTDPTTSFSLTPLPGSPTAPPREPLPELDPATVAAGRDRYEQFCASCHGTDLKGDPDWKVPHEDGSYPPPPQDSSGHTWHHGDDLLLEIILEGSDFPQTRMPAFGGQLSAAEVLSILDFFKSEWGPQERTFQWEATLRQRAG
;
A
#
# COMPACT_ATOMS: atom_id res chain seq x y z
N MET A 1 -37.59 61.86 -40.33
CA MET A 1 -38.42 61.07 -39.38
C MET A 1 -37.50 60.63 -38.23
N LYS A 2 -37.69 61.23 -37.04
CA LYS A 2 -36.87 61.00 -35.83
C LYS A 2 -37.67 60.12 -34.88
N THR A 3 -37.27 58.87 -34.74
CA THR A 3 -37.87 57.95 -33.80
C THR A 3 -37.08 58.01 -32.47
N ARG A 4 -37.70 58.45 -31.41
CA ARG A 4 -37.16 58.49 -30.04
C ARG A 4 -37.36 57.13 -29.38
N LEU A 5 -36.30 56.50 -28.99
CA LEU A 5 -36.31 55.25 -28.20
C LEU A 5 -36.27 55.64 -26.72
N GLY A 6 -37.35 55.30 -26.03
CA GLY A 6 -37.46 55.55 -24.58
C GLY A 6 -36.69 54.50 -23.78
N VAL A 7 -35.85 55.00 -22.85
CA VAL A 7 -35.12 54.18 -21.92
C VAL A 7 -36.01 53.91 -20.69
N LEU A 8 -36.38 52.65 -20.50
CA LEU A 8 -37.06 52.19 -19.29
C LEU A 8 -35.99 51.82 -18.26
N VAL A 9 -35.90 52.63 -17.17
CA VAL A 9 -35.07 52.32 -16.02
C VAL A 9 -35.88 51.37 -15.11
N VAL A 10 -35.43 50.12 -15.04
CA VAL A 10 -35.94 49.15 -14.04
C VAL A 10 -35.06 49.24 -12.82
N ALA A 11 -35.62 49.75 -11.74
CA ALA A 11 -34.96 49.75 -10.40
C ALA A 11 -35.03 48.32 -9.82
N ALA A 12 -33.90 47.64 -9.76
CA ALA A 12 -33.79 46.37 -9.07
C ALA A 12 -33.58 46.61 -7.58
N LEU A 13 -34.56 46.24 -6.77
CA LEU A 13 -34.39 46.13 -5.31
C LEU A 13 -33.51 44.92 -4.96
N LEU A 14 -32.31 45.18 -4.47
CA LEU A 14 -31.46 44.17 -3.86
C LEU A 14 -31.98 43.86 -2.44
N ALA A 15 -32.65 42.73 -2.28
CA ALA A 15 -32.89 42.14 -0.98
C ALA A 15 -31.61 41.51 -0.47
N ALA A 16 -30.97 42.07 0.54
CA ALA A 16 -29.86 41.47 1.25
C ALA A 16 -30.39 40.27 2.07
N ALA A 17 -30.20 39.07 1.56
CA ALA A 17 -30.37 37.85 2.30
C ALA A 17 -29.13 37.70 3.23
N GLY A 18 -29.31 37.92 4.51
CA GLY A 18 -28.29 37.66 5.55
C GLY A 18 -28.03 36.16 5.60
N CYS A 19 -26.80 35.78 5.27
CA CYS A 19 -26.29 34.46 5.61
C CYS A 19 -26.10 34.40 7.13
N SER A 20 -27.00 33.68 7.79
CA SER A 20 -26.79 33.23 9.17
C SER A 20 -25.66 32.21 9.13
N GLU A 21 -24.52 32.54 9.71
CA GLU A 21 -23.45 31.55 10.01
C GLU A 21 -24.03 30.57 11.03
N GLY A 22 -24.50 29.44 10.52
CA GLY A 22 -24.78 28.28 11.34
C GLY A 22 -23.48 27.75 11.90
N THR A 23 -23.22 28.04 13.17
CA THR A 23 -22.22 27.32 13.96
C THR A 23 -22.69 25.87 14.07
N ASP A 24 -22.13 24.99 13.23
CA ASP A 24 -22.29 23.58 13.39
C ASP A 24 -21.68 23.18 14.75
N PRO A 25 -22.49 22.65 15.69
CA PRO A 25 -21.92 22.06 16.87
C PRO A 25 -21.13 20.84 16.43
N THR A 26 -19.80 20.94 16.43
CA THR A 26 -18.92 19.79 16.33
C THR A 26 -19.24 18.87 17.51
N THR A 27 -20.17 17.96 17.31
CA THR A 27 -20.50 16.93 18.29
C THR A 27 -19.34 15.96 18.28
N SER A 28 -18.35 16.21 19.13
CA SER A 28 -17.31 15.22 19.44
C SER A 28 -18.00 14.03 20.08
N PHE A 29 -18.26 12.99 19.30
CA PHE A 29 -18.68 11.71 19.84
C PHE A 29 -17.49 11.11 20.58
N SER A 30 -17.43 11.34 21.88
CA SER A 30 -16.54 10.60 22.77
C SER A 30 -17.14 9.20 22.90
N LEU A 31 -16.59 8.24 22.15
CA LEU A 31 -16.93 6.83 22.33
C LEU A 31 -16.33 6.36 23.65
N THR A 32 -17.11 6.47 24.72
CA THR A 32 -16.78 5.84 26.00
C THR A 32 -16.86 4.33 25.78
N PRO A 33 -15.77 3.56 25.97
CA PRO A 33 -15.83 2.10 25.87
C PRO A 33 -16.88 1.54 26.83
N LEU A 34 -17.70 0.61 26.38
CA LEU A 34 -18.65 -0.08 27.24
C LEU A 34 -17.87 -0.82 28.34
N PRO A 35 -18.34 -0.79 29.60
CA PRO A 35 -17.74 -1.59 30.68
C PRO A 35 -17.76 -3.07 30.30
N GLY A 36 -16.58 -3.70 30.27
CA GLY A 36 -16.42 -5.12 29.91
C GLY A 36 -16.10 -5.39 28.44
N SER A 37 -15.93 -4.36 27.61
CA SER A 37 -15.33 -4.58 26.28
C SER A 37 -13.92 -5.12 26.46
N PRO A 38 -13.56 -6.26 25.83
CA PRO A 38 -12.20 -6.75 25.90
C PRO A 38 -11.27 -5.67 25.31
N THR A 39 -10.34 -5.18 26.12
CA THR A 39 -9.27 -4.30 25.63
C THR A 39 -8.52 -5.10 24.57
N ALA A 40 -8.48 -4.60 23.34
CA ALA A 40 -7.67 -5.22 22.30
C ALA A 40 -6.23 -5.38 22.86
N PRO A 41 -5.59 -6.55 22.68
CA PRO A 41 -4.23 -6.73 23.15
C PRO A 41 -3.35 -5.60 22.57
N PRO A 42 -2.31 -5.17 23.32
CA PRO A 42 -1.37 -4.18 22.80
C PRO A 42 -0.87 -4.66 21.44
N ARG A 43 -1.01 -3.83 20.42
CA ARG A 43 -0.42 -4.15 19.11
C ARG A 43 1.09 -4.21 19.28
N GLU A 44 1.69 -5.30 18.84
CA GLU A 44 3.15 -5.36 18.80
C GLU A 44 3.69 -4.20 17.97
N PRO A 45 4.73 -3.51 18.45
CA PRO A 45 5.28 -2.36 17.73
C PRO A 45 5.84 -2.82 16.37
N LEU A 46 5.69 -1.95 15.37
CA LEU A 46 6.30 -2.17 14.06
C LEU A 46 7.83 -2.24 14.23
N PRO A 47 8.48 -3.32 13.76
CA PRO A 47 9.93 -3.46 13.85
C PRO A 47 10.67 -2.33 13.11
N GLU A 48 11.73 -1.83 13.72
CA GLU A 48 12.68 -0.96 13.02
C GLU A 48 13.51 -1.80 12.03
N LEU A 49 13.82 -1.21 10.89
CA LEU A 49 14.68 -1.84 9.90
C LEU A 49 16.14 -1.47 10.18
N ASP A 50 17.02 -2.48 10.25
CA ASP A 50 18.44 -2.26 10.35
C ASP A 50 19.01 -1.82 8.98
N PRO A 51 19.64 -0.64 8.87
CA PRO A 51 20.16 -0.14 7.58
C PRO A 51 21.19 -1.07 6.92
N ALA A 52 21.97 -1.82 7.70
CA ALA A 52 22.95 -2.76 7.14
C ALA A 52 22.25 -3.98 6.53
N THR A 53 21.20 -4.48 7.18
CA THR A 53 20.37 -5.58 6.66
C THR A 53 19.63 -5.14 5.39
N VAL A 54 19.08 -3.92 5.37
CA VAL A 54 18.43 -3.35 4.18
C VAL A 54 19.41 -3.24 3.00
N ALA A 55 20.64 -2.76 3.25
CA ALA A 55 21.68 -2.66 2.22
C ALA A 55 22.06 -4.04 1.66
N ALA A 56 22.27 -5.04 2.53
CA ALA A 56 22.53 -6.42 2.11
C ALA A 56 21.37 -7.00 1.29
N GLY A 57 20.12 -6.71 1.70
CA GLY A 57 18.93 -7.11 0.96
C GLY A 57 18.84 -6.48 -0.43
N ARG A 58 19.20 -5.21 -0.56
CA ARG A 58 19.28 -4.52 -1.86
C ARG A 58 20.29 -5.21 -2.78
N ASP A 59 21.49 -5.52 -2.30
CA ASP A 59 22.52 -6.22 -3.10
C ASP A 59 22.01 -7.57 -3.60
N ARG A 60 21.30 -8.32 -2.76
CA ARG A 60 20.68 -9.61 -3.14
C ARG A 60 19.54 -9.43 -4.12
N TYR A 61 18.70 -8.44 -3.92
CA TYR A 61 17.63 -8.11 -4.86
C TYR A 61 18.17 -7.77 -6.25
N GLU A 62 19.19 -6.93 -6.35
CA GLU A 62 19.81 -6.57 -7.62
C GLU A 62 20.39 -7.79 -8.34
N GLN A 63 20.95 -8.73 -7.60
CA GLN A 63 21.55 -9.94 -8.17
C GLN A 63 20.52 -10.96 -8.65
N PHE A 64 19.43 -11.17 -7.93
CA PHE A 64 18.52 -12.31 -8.14
C PHE A 64 17.11 -11.91 -8.64
N CYS A 65 16.65 -10.71 -8.35
CA CYS A 65 15.26 -10.33 -8.54
C CYS A 65 15.06 -9.23 -9.59
N ALA A 66 15.99 -8.27 -9.66
CA ALA A 66 15.85 -7.06 -10.45
C ALA A 66 15.72 -7.32 -11.97
N SER A 67 16.22 -8.43 -12.48
CA SER A 67 16.09 -8.78 -13.90
C SER A 67 14.63 -8.99 -14.34
N CYS A 68 13.75 -9.36 -13.41
CA CYS A 68 12.32 -9.52 -13.64
C CYS A 68 11.50 -8.41 -13.01
N HIS A 69 11.80 -8.03 -11.77
CA HIS A 69 11.00 -7.06 -11.02
C HIS A 69 11.43 -5.59 -11.19
N GLY A 70 12.46 -5.33 -12.03
CA GLY A 70 13.01 -3.99 -12.24
C GLY A 70 13.98 -3.57 -11.13
N THR A 71 15.00 -2.77 -11.47
CA THR A 71 15.93 -2.19 -10.49
C THR A 71 15.28 -1.12 -9.60
N ASP A 72 14.12 -0.62 -10.02
CA ASP A 72 13.29 0.37 -9.35
C ASP A 72 12.08 -0.24 -8.62
N LEU A 73 12.02 -1.57 -8.51
CA LEU A 73 10.94 -2.34 -7.90
C LEU A 73 9.55 -2.17 -8.56
N LYS A 74 9.48 -1.60 -9.77
CA LYS A 74 8.20 -1.31 -10.44
C LYS A 74 7.59 -2.52 -11.16
N GLY A 75 8.37 -3.58 -11.36
CA GLY A 75 7.91 -4.74 -12.11
C GLY A 75 7.55 -4.40 -13.56
N ASP A 76 6.65 -5.17 -14.11
CA ASP A 76 6.09 -4.92 -15.45
C ASP A 76 4.91 -3.93 -15.34
N PRO A 77 4.81 -2.90 -16.20
CA PRO A 77 3.69 -1.96 -16.17
C PRO A 77 2.32 -2.63 -16.38
N ASP A 78 2.28 -3.73 -17.11
CA ASP A 78 1.06 -4.50 -17.38
C ASP A 78 0.90 -5.72 -16.44
N TRP A 79 1.53 -5.72 -15.27
CA TRP A 79 1.56 -6.86 -14.35
C TRP A 79 0.19 -7.44 -13.96
N LYS A 80 -0.91 -6.71 -14.17
CA LYS A 80 -2.29 -7.17 -13.94
C LYS A 80 -2.94 -7.81 -15.17
N VAL A 81 -2.25 -7.78 -16.32
CA VAL A 81 -2.76 -8.31 -17.57
C VAL A 81 -2.07 -9.64 -17.84
N PRO A 82 -2.79 -10.75 -17.85
CA PRO A 82 -2.18 -12.05 -18.09
C PRO A 82 -1.67 -12.18 -19.54
N HIS A 83 -0.58 -12.91 -19.72
CA HIS A 83 -0.12 -13.36 -21.03
C HIS A 83 -1.14 -14.32 -21.68
N GLU A 84 -0.95 -14.65 -22.96
CA GLU A 84 -1.82 -15.59 -23.70
C GLU A 84 -1.90 -16.99 -23.03
N ASP A 85 -0.83 -17.41 -22.33
CA ASP A 85 -0.80 -18.67 -21.59
C ASP A 85 -1.42 -18.58 -20.18
N GLY A 86 -1.97 -17.43 -19.81
CA GLY A 86 -2.58 -17.16 -18.52
C GLY A 86 -1.61 -16.80 -17.39
N SER A 87 -0.29 -16.80 -17.65
CA SER A 87 0.69 -16.36 -16.63
C SER A 87 0.70 -14.85 -16.50
N TYR A 88 1.04 -14.34 -15.30
CA TYR A 88 1.15 -12.91 -15.04
C TYR A 88 2.61 -12.45 -15.13
N PRO A 89 2.83 -11.21 -15.66
CA PRO A 89 4.13 -10.56 -15.58
C PRO A 89 4.55 -10.27 -14.13
N PRO A 90 5.85 -10.03 -13.87
CA PRO A 90 6.37 -9.73 -12.54
C PRO A 90 5.71 -8.49 -11.93
N PRO A 91 5.09 -8.59 -10.74
CA PRO A 91 4.45 -7.44 -10.09
C PRO A 91 5.48 -6.48 -9.47
N PRO A 92 5.08 -5.23 -9.19
CA PRO A 92 5.87 -4.30 -8.37
C PRO A 92 6.13 -4.83 -6.98
N GLN A 93 7.30 -4.49 -6.41
CA GLN A 93 7.69 -4.83 -5.04
C GLN A 93 7.70 -3.61 -4.12
N ASP A 94 7.45 -2.40 -4.65
CA ASP A 94 7.23 -1.18 -3.90
C ASP A 94 5.76 -1.04 -3.43
N SER A 95 5.38 0.12 -2.86
CA SER A 95 4.01 0.38 -2.40
C SER A 95 2.94 0.31 -3.49
N SER A 96 3.31 0.38 -4.78
CA SER A 96 2.35 0.29 -5.90
C SER A 96 1.91 -1.13 -6.21
N GLY A 97 2.65 -2.14 -5.70
CA GLY A 97 2.31 -3.56 -5.82
C GLY A 97 1.34 -4.04 -4.77
N HIS A 98 1.38 -5.36 -4.51
CA HIS A 98 0.51 -5.99 -3.50
C HIS A 98 1.28 -6.89 -2.52
N THR A 99 2.61 -6.97 -2.63
CA THR A 99 3.48 -7.83 -1.81
C THR A 99 3.30 -7.56 -0.31
N TRP A 100 3.06 -6.32 0.07
CA TRP A 100 2.80 -5.92 1.44
C TRP A 100 1.48 -6.45 2.04
N HIS A 101 0.62 -7.10 1.24
CA HIS A 101 -0.57 -7.79 1.76
C HIS A 101 -0.25 -9.13 2.45
N HIS A 102 0.94 -9.66 2.26
CA HIS A 102 1.37 -10.98 2.71
C HIS A 102 2.33 -10.88 3.90
N GLY A 103 2.24 -11.84 4.82
CA GLY A 103 3.17 -11.95 5.95
C GLY A 103 4.54 -12.49 5.52
N ASP A 104 5.55 -12.27 6.37
CA ASP A 104 6.95 -12.65 6.10
C ASP A 104 7.11 -14.13 5.77
N ASP A 105 6.40 -15.02 6.48
CA ASP A 105 6.59 -16.46 6.34
C ASP A 105 6.11 -16.94 4.95
N LEU A 106 4.98 -16.42 4.45
CA LEU A 106 4.51 -16.72 3.10
C LEU A 106 5.43 -16.14 2.02
N LEU A 107 5.92 -14.91 2.20
CA LEU A 107 6.85 -14.30 1.26
C LEU A 107 8.18 -15.07 1.20
N LEU A 108 8.66 -15.53 2.36
CA LEU A 108 9.84 -16.37 2.47
C LEU A 108 9.66 -17.70 1.70
N GLU A 109 8.52 -18.36 1.90
CA GLU A 109 8.16 -19.60 1.20
C GLU A 109 8.11 -19.40 -0.31
N ILE A 110 7.38 -18.38 -0.78
CA ILE A 110 7.26 -18.05 -2.21
C ILE A 110 8.63 -17.83 -2.85
N ILE A 111 9.55 -17.15 -2.19
CA ILE A 111 10.88 -16.88 -2.75
C ILE A 111 11.75 -18.14 -2.73
N LEU A 112 11.75 -18.91 -1.65
CA LEU A 112 12.59 -20.11 -1.54
C LEU A 112 12.10 -21.26 -2.38
N GLU A 113 10.80 -21.50 -2.44
CA GLU A 113 10.20 -22.69 -3.04
C GLU A 113 9.55 -22.42 -4.40
N GLY A 114 9.43 -21.15 -4.77
CA GLY A 114 8.63 -20.71 -5.91
C GLY A 114 7.16 -20.60 -5.54
N SER A 115 6.35 -20.09 -6.44
CA SER A 115 4.92 -19.92 -6.20
C SER A 115 4.12 -21.06 -6.82
N ASP A 116 3.26 -21.69 -6.02
CA ASP A 116 2.32 -22.73 -6.48
C ASP A 116 1.13 -22.18 -7.30
N PHE A 117 1.03 -20.87 -7.44
CA PHE A 117 0.01 -20.29 -8.30
C PHE A 117 0.24 -20.69 -9.76
N PRO A 118 -0.72 -21.34 -10.42
CA PRO A 118 -0.56 -21.82 -11.80
C PRO A 118 -0.21 -20.72 -12.81
N GLN A 119 -0.48 -19.47 -12.45
CA GLN A 119 -0.26 -18.30 -13.29
C GLN A 119 1.06 -17.57 -12.99
N THR A 120 1.91 -18.05 -12.08
CA THR A 120 3.22 -17.44 -11.84
C THR A 120 4.32 -18.12 -12.63
N ARG A 121 5.33 -17.34 -13.00
CA ARG A 121 6.60 -17.84 -13.57
C ARG A 121 7.78 -17.60 -12.63
N MET A 122 7.53 -17.21 -11.38
CA MET A 122 8.58 -16.96 -10.40
C MET A 122 9.28 -18.29 -10.04
N PRO A 123 10.59 -18.41 -10.29
CA PRO A 123 11.32 -19.64 -9.96
C PRO A 123 11.60 -19.73 -8.46
N ALA A 124 11.94 -20.93 -7.99
CA ALA A 124 12.44 -21.16 -6.64
C ALA A 124 13.91 -20.72 -6.50
N PHE A 125 14.24 -20.02 -5.41
CA PHE A 125 15.59 -19.54 -5.12
C PHE A 125 16.28 -20.27 -3.95
N GLY A 126 15.64 -21.26 -3.32
CA GLY A 126 16.18 -21.97 -2.15
C GLY A 126 17.51 -22.71 -2.39
N GLY A 127 17.86 -22.99 -3.66
CA GLY A 127 19.18 -23.52 -4.02
C GLY A 127 20.29 -22.47 -4.12
N GLN A 128 19.96 -21.16 -4.04
CA GLN A 128 20.85 -20.03 -4.26
C GLN A 128 20.86 -19.04 -3.10
N LEU A 129 19.74 -18.92 -2.38
CA LEU A 129 19.53 -18.00 -1.26
C LEU A 129 19.20 -18.77 0.00
N SER A 130 19.80 -18.37 1.11
CA SER A 130 19.38 -18.77 2.45
C SER A 130 18.16 -18.01 2.91
N ALA A 131 17.44 -18.55 3.90
CA ALA A 131 16.33 -17.85 4.55
C ALA A 131 16.73 -16.46 5.09
N ALA A 132 17.93 -16.32 5.65
CA ALA A 132 18.43 -15.04 6.16
C ALA A 132 18.63 -14.00 5.04
N GLU A 133 19.11 -14.42 3.87
CA GLU A 133 19.27 -13.53 2.71
C GLU A 133 17.91 -13.13 2.14
N VAL A 134 16.93 -14.03 2.11
CA VAL A 134 15.56 -13.68 1.70
C VAL A 134 14.93 -12.70 2.70
N LEU A 135 15.09 -12.89 4.00
CA LEU A 135 14.59 -11.93 5.00
C LEU A 135 15.25 -10.55 4.83
N SER A 136 16.52 -10.47 4.46
CA SER A 136 17.16 -9.19 4.15
C SER A 136 16.55 -8.53 2.90
N ILE A 137 16.18 -9.31 1.87
CA ILE A 137 15.46 -8.81 0.70
C ILE A 137 14.07 -8.27 1.10
N LEU A 138 13.37 -8.96 2.00
CA LEU A 138 12.10 -8.47 2.52
C LEU A 138 12.25 -7.16 3.30
N ASP A 139 13.33 -7.00 4.06
CA ASP A 139 13.62 -5.74 4.76
C ASP A 139 13.94 -4.61 3.77
N PHE A 140 14.59 -4.91 2.65
CA PHE A 140 14.74 -3.95 1.55
C PHE A 140 13.38 -3.56 0.96
N PHE A 141 12.47 -4.49 0.67
CA PHE A 141 11.11 -4.15 0.23
C PHE A 141 10.40 -3.26 1.24
N LYS A 142 10.42 -3.62 2.52
CA LYS A 142 9.83 -2.86 3.60
C LYS A 142 10.39 -1.44 3.71
N SER A 143 11.65 -1.21 3.33
CA SER A 143 12.25 0.13 3.31
C SER A 143 11.70 1.02 2.20
N GLU A 144 11.17 0.43 1.15
CA GLU A 144 10.56 1.12 0.00
C GLU A 144 9.02 1.28 0.14
N TRP A 145 8.43 0.72 1.20
CA TRP A 145 7.00 0.84 1.49
C TRP A 145 6.69 2.06 2.37
N GLY A 146 5.49 2.62 2.16
CA GLY A 146 4.95 3.65 3.04
C GLY A 146 4.59 3.11 4.43
N PRO A 147 4.34 4.01 5.40
CA PRO A 147 4.00 3.61 6.76
C PRO A 147 2.73 2.75 6.86
N GLN A 148 1.77 2.95 5.96
CA GLN A 148 0.51 2.19 5.95
C GLN A 148 0.73 0.76 5.48
N GLU A 149 1.48 0.57 4.38
CA GLU A 149 1.83 -0.73 3.82
C GLU A 149 2.68 -1.54 4.81
N ARG A 150 3.66 -0.90 5.45
CA ARG A 150 4.50 -1.53 6.49
C ARG A 150 3.67 -2.00 7.68
N THR A 151 2.73 -1.18 8.15
CA THR A 151 1.85 -1.53 9.27
C THR A 151 0.95 -2.70 8.89
N PHE A 152 0.34 -2.65 7.72
CA PHE A 152 -0.52 -3.73 7.23
C PHE A 152 0.23 -5.06 7.10
N GLN A 153 1.43 -5.01 6.52
CA GLN A 153 2.29 -6.18 6.33
C GLN A 153 2.70 -6.80 7.67
N TRP A 154 3.07 -5.96 8.65
CA TRP A 154 3.40 -6.42 9.99
C TRP A 154 2.20 -7.12 10.66
N GLU A 155 1.01 -6.55 10.56
CA GLU A 155 -0.22 -7.17 11.05
C GLU A 155 -0.51 -8.50 10.31
N ALA A 156 -0.22 -8.61 9.02
CA ALA A 156 -0.33 -9.85 8.27
C ALA A 156 0.66 -10.92 8.80
N THR A 157 1.91 -10.53 9.06
CA THR A 157 2.93 -11.40 9.67
C THR A 157 2.49 -11.91 11.05
N LEU A 158 1.99 -11.02 11.91
CA LEU A 158 1.50 -11.42 13.24
C LEU A 158 0.30 -12.38 13.16
N ARG A 159 -0.65 -12.13 12.26
CA ARG A 159 -1.79 -13.06 12.06
C ARG A 159 -1.33 -14.44 11.59
N GLN A 160 -0.37 -14.50 10.71
CA GLN A 160 0.19 -15.75 10.20
C GLN A 160 0.87 -16.56 11.30
N ARG A 161 1.59 -15.92 12.21
CA ARG A 161 2.28 -16.55 13.34
C ARG A 161 1.35 -16.98 14.49
N ALA A 162 0.15 -16.43 14.54
CA ALA A 162 -0.84 -16.73 15.57
C ALA A 162 -1.76 -17.90 15.23
N GLY A 163 -1.83 -18.36 13.97
CA GLY A 163 -2.68 -19.45 13.48
C GLY A 163 -1.97 -20.75 13.43
#